data_d97cd8297e1bf1c8f88a1f41838830f5
#
_entry.id   d97cd8297e1bf1c8f88a1f41838830f5
#
_cell.length_a   1.000
_cell.length_b   1.000
_cell.length_c   1.000
_cell.angle_alpha   90.00
_cell.angle_beta   90.00
_cell.angle_gamma   90.00
#
_symmetry.space_group_name_H-M   'P 1'
#
loop_
_entity.id
_entity.type
_entity.pdbx_description
1 polymer ?
#
loop_
_entity_poly.entity_id
_entity_poly.type
_entity_poly.pdbx_seq_one_letter_code
_entity_poly.pdbx_strand_id
1 'polypeptide(L)'
;MAFDRVDLLPMTQLLVGPARYGGTTVPGIRIGGERLVGSRTIMRRLDELTPEPSLLPAPEDPARAQVLEIERWGDEELQDVPRAILPRAFIRKPAVMESFVGDDVNLPLPRAMLRPSLPLTARLMAIRSKTTDETARASIAGLPEQLDRVDAWIADGLLGGDRPNAADLQIGSTIRLLMAIADVHPLIAGRPAAKLTRYFPPMVGEVPAGTLPAEWQPAPARG
;
A
#
# COMPACT_ATOMS: atom_id res chain seq x y z
N MET A 1 12.96 5.40 -18.64
CA MET A 1 12.60 6.83 -18.47
C MET A 1 13.33 7.36 -17.25
N ALA A 2 14.02 8.51 -17.33
CA ALA A 2 14.63 9.15 -16.16
C ALA A 2 13.57 10.00 -15.44
N PHE A 3 13.61 10.05 -14.11
CA PHE A 3 12.69 10.84 -13.30
C PHE A 3 13.38 11.40 -12.06
N ASP A 4 12.87 12.54 -11.58
CA ASP A 4 13.29 13.14 -10.32
C ASP A 4 12.29 12.75 -9.22
N ARG A 5 12.80 12.15 -8.15
CA ARG A 5 11.99 11.78 -6.98
C ARG A 5 11.93 12.95 -6.00
N VAL A 6 10.73 13.21 -5.48
CA VAL A 6 10.50 14.21 -4.43
C VAL A 6 9.85 13.49 -3.25
N ASP A 7 10.59 13.41 -2.16
CA ASP A 7 10.10 12.82 -0.92
C ASP A 7 9.34 13.86 -0.10
N LEU A 8 8.18 13.48 0.40
CA LEU A 8 7.32 14.32 1.22
C LEU A 8 7.18 13.71 2.62
N LEU A 9 7.28 14.54 3.64
CA LEU A 9 6.90 14.12 4.99
C LEU A 9 5.40 13.78 5.02
N PRO A 10 4.99 12.79 5.83
CA PRO A 10 3.59 12.47 5.99
C PRO A 10 2.76 13.73 6.32
N MET A 11 1.61 13.88 5.69
CA MET A 11 0.66 15.00 5.78
C MET A 11 1.07 16.28 5.04
N THR A 12 2.35 16.48 4.66
CA THR A 12 2.75 17.68 3.91
C THR A 12 2.22 17.70 2.48
N GLN A 13 1.85 16.52 1.93
CA GLN A 13 1.17 16.42 0.63
C GLN A 13 -0.15 17.20 0.58
N LEU A 14 -0.78 17.46 1.71
CA LEU A 14 -2.01 18.25 1.77
C LEU A 14 -1.77 19.72 1.40
N LEU A 15 -0.59 20.24 1.68
CA LEU A 15 -0.19 21.61 1.39
C LEU A 15 0.48 21.74 0.01
N VAL A 16 1.41 20.83 -0.29
CA VAL A 16 2.24 20.90 -1.50
C VAL A 16 1.55 20.24 -2.69
N GLY A 17 0.78 19.19 -2.47
CA GLY A 17 0.16 18.36 -3.50
C GLY A 17 -0.74 19.14 -4.47
N PRO A 18 -1.70 19.97 -4.01
CA PRO A 18 -2.59 20.70 -4.91
C PRO A 18 -1.86 21.59 -5.91
N ALA A 19 -0.87 22.34 -5.44
CA ALA A 19 -0.10 23.24 -6.29
C ALA A 19 0.83 22.48 -7.26
N ARG A 20 1.44 21.39 -6.79
CA ARG A 20 2.48 20.67 -7.54
C ARG A 20 1.93 19.58 -8.45
N TYR A 21 0.91 18.85 -8.02
CA TYR A 21 0.37 17.67 -8.69
C TYR A 21 -1.13 17.72 -8.98
N GLY A 22 -1.85 18.72 -8.47
CA GLY A 22 -3.29 18.86 -8.68
C GLY A 22 -4.16 18.04 -7.72
N GLY A 23 -3.60 17.48 -6.64
CA GLY A 23 -4.35 16.70 -5.66
C GLY A 23 -3.65 16.55 -4.33
N THR A 24 -4.33 15.97 -3.33
CA THR A 24 -3.85 15.84 -1.95
C THR A 24 -3.38 14.43 -1.60
N THR A 25 -3.40 13.50 -2.56
CA THR A 25 -2.95 12.12 -2.35
C THR A 25 -1.59 11.87 -2.97
N VAL A 26 -0.91 10.84 -2.50
CA VAL A 26 0.34 10.33 -3.07
C VAL A 26 0.07 8.90 -3.58
N PRO A 27 0.75 8.48 -4.63
CA PRO A 27 1.73 9.19 -5.44
C PRO A 27 1.13 10.28 -6.32
N GLY A 28 1.94 11.30 -6.62
CA GLY A 28 1.65 12.31 -7.63
C GLY A 28 2.83 12.44 -8.60
N ILE A 29 2.57 12.62 -9.89
CA ILE A 29 3.59 12.75 -10.92
C ILE A 29 3.31 13.92 -11.86
N ARG A 30 4.37 14.47 -12.46
CA ARG A 30 4.30 15.41 -13.58
C ARG A 30 5.01 14.81 -14.78
N ILE A 31 4.29 14.70 -15.90
CA ILE A 31 4.80 14.11 -17.14
C ILE A 31 4.33 14.96 -18.32
N GLY A 32 5.22 15.42 -19.19
CA GLY A 32 4.86 16.19 -20.38
C GLY A 32 3.98 17.42 -20.12
N GLY A 33 4.06 18.03 -18.91
CA GLY A 33 3.21 19.14 -18.48
C GLY A 33 1.91 18.71 -17.79
N GLU A 34 1.49 17.48 -17.90
CA GLU A 34 0.35 16.90 -17.18
C GLU A 34 0.65 16.70 -15.69
N ARG A 35 -0.38 16.82 -14.86
CA ARG A 35 -0.33 16.55 -13.41
C ARG A 35 -1.29 15.42 -13.10
N LEU A 36 -0.76 14.33 -12.56
CA LEU A 36 -1.52 13.12 -12.27
C LEU A 36 -1.35 12.73 -10.81
N VAL A 37 -2.43 12.30 -10.19
CA VAL A 37 -2.44 11.76 -8.81
C VAL A 37 -3.17 10.43 -8.76
N GLY A 38 -2.71 9.56 -7.85
CA GLY A 38 -3.25 8.22 -7.67
C GLY A 38 -2.55 7.18 -8.54
N SER A 39 -2.26 6.04 -7.93
CA SER A 39 -1.50 4.95 -8.57
C SER A 39 -2.12 4.47 -9.88
N ARG A 40 -3.43 4.25 -9.90
CA ARG A 40 -4.16 3.77 -11.09
C ARG A 40 -4.07 4.73 -12.28
N THR A 41 -4.31 6.03 -12.05
CA THR A 41 -4.21 7.06 -13.11
C THR A 41 -2.78 7.14 -13.65
N ILE A 42 -1.79 7.11 -12.74
CA ILE A 42 -0.39 7.15 -13.11
C ILE A 42 0.00 5.89 -13.89
N MET A 43 -0.39 4.71 -13.44
CA MET A 43 -0.11 3.46 -14.16
C MET A 43 -0.69 3.45 -15.57
N ARG A 44 -1.94 3.91 -15.75
CA ARG A 44 -2.56 4.04 -17.09
C ARG A 44 -1.73 4.93 -18.01
N ARG A 45 -1.33 6.10 -17.49
CA ARG A 45 -0.54 7.03 -18.30
C ARG A 45 0.83 6.49 -18.65
N LEU A 46 1.48 5.78 -17.72
CA LEU A 46 2.77 5.14 -17.99
C LEU A 46 2.66 3.99 -19.00
N ASP A 47 1.58 3.20 -18.93
CA ASP A 47 1.30 2.12 -19.89
C ASP A 47 1.06 2.66 -21.31
N GLU A 48 0.36 3.80 -21.44
CA GLU A 48 0.20 4.51 -22.72
C GLU A 48 1.53 5.03 -23.29
N LEU A 49 2.42 5.54 -22.43
CA LEU A 49 3.72 6.09 -22.85
C LEU A 49 4.77 5.01 -23.12
N THR A 50 4.61 3.85 -22.51
CA THR A 50 5.53 2.71 -22.64
C THR A 50 4.69 1.44 -22.74
N PRO A 51 4.08 1.20 -23.91
CA PRO A 51 3.10 0.13 -24.06
C PRO A 51 3.74 -1.28 -24.03
N GLU A 52 5.05 -1.40 -24.06
CA GLU A 52 5.74 -2.67 -23.95
C GLU A 52 6.83 -2.65 -22.86
N PRO A 53 6.72 -3.57 -21.89
CA PRO A 53 5.63 -4.52 -21.68
C PRO A 53 4.38 -3.81 -21.11
N SER A 54 3.20 -4.09 -21.69
CA SER A 54 1.93 -3.56 -21.19
C SER A 54 1.60 -4.13 -19.79
N LEU A 55 1.04 -3.27 -18.95
CA LEU A 55 0.49 -3.65 -17.64
C LEU A 55 -0.94 -4.19 -17.73
N LEU A 56 -1.57 -4.09 -18.89
CA LEU A 56 -2.92 -4.60 -19.10
C LEU A 56 -2.92 -5.64 -20.22
N PRO A 57 -3.76 -6.67 -20.12
CA PRO A 57 -4.06 -7.54 -21.26
C PRO A 57 -4.53 -6.74 -22.48
N ALA A 58 -4.38 -7.29 -23.68
CA ALA A 58 -4.82 -6.65 -24.92
C ALA A 58 -6.31 -6.25 -24.84
N PRO A 59 -6.74 -5.19 -25.58
CA PRO A 59 -8.12 -4.71 -25.52
C PRO A 59 -9.18 -5.78 -25.81
N GLU A 60 -8.86 -6.73 -26.68
CA GLU A 60 -9.71 -7.86 -27.08
C GLU A 60 -9.63 -9.07 -26.13
N ASP A 61 -8.69 -9.09 -25.20
CA ASP A 61 -8.52 -10.18 -24.24
C ASP A 61 -9.64 -10.14 -23.18
N PRO A 62 -10.42 -11.23 -23.02
CA PRO A 62 -11.47 -11.29 -22.01
C PRO A 62 -10.96 -11.12 -20.58
N ALA A 63 -9.69 -11.45 -20.30
CA ALA A 63 -9.08 -11.24 -18.99
C ALA A 63 -8.92 -9.77 -18.62
N ARG A 64 -8.92 -8.84 -19.60
CA ARG A 64 -8.72 -7.41 -19.36
C ARG A 64 -9.75 -6.83 -18.40
N ALA A 65 -11.02 -7.14 -18.58
CA ALA A 65 -12.09 -6.64 -17.72
C ALA A 65 -11.91 -7.13 -16.28
N GLN A 66 -11.50 -8.40 -16.09
CA GLN A 66 -11.25 -8.99 -14.79
C GLN A 66 -10.04 -8.34 -14.11
N VAL A 67 -8.93 -8.15 -14.82
CA VAL A 67 -7.73 -7.46 -14.29
C VAL A 67 -8.05 -6.05 -13.83
N LEU A 68 -8.85 -5.30 -14.60
CA LEU A 68 -9.31 -3.95 -14.24
C LEU A 68 -10.18 -3.95 -12.98
N GLU A 69 -11.07 -4.93 -12.84
CA GLU A 69 -11.93 -5.09 -11.67
C GLU A 69 -11.13 -5.48 -10.43
N ILE A 70 -10.17 -6.39 -10.55
CA ILE A 70 -9.28 -6.79 -9.46
C ILE A 70 -8.42 -5.60 -8.99
N GLU A 71 -7.87 -4.84 -9.94
CA GLU A 71 -7.11 -3.63 -9.61
C GLU A 71 -7.98 -2.61 -8.86
N ARG A 72 -9.23 -2.39 -9.33
CA ARG A 72 -10.17 -1.50 -8.66
C ARG A 72 -10.47 -1.96 -7.24
N TRP A 73 -10.80 -3.24 -7.05
CA TRP A 73 -11.04 -3.82 -5.74
C TRP A 73 -9.81 -3.68 -4.81
N GLY A 74 -8.62 -3.89 -5.34
CA GLY A 74 -7.38 -3.73 -4.58
C GLY A 74 -7.16 -2.32 -4.07
N ASP A 75 -7.53 -1.30 -4.86
CA ASP A 75 -7.44 0.12 -4.49
C ASP A 75 -8.53 0.54 -3.51
N GLU A 76 -9.77 0.07 -3.73
CA GLU A 76 -10.96 0.53 -3.00
C GLU A 76 -11.23 -0.27 -1.72
N GLU A 77 -10.86 -1.56 -1.67
CA GLU A 77 -11.17 -2.46 -0.55
C GLU A 77 -9.91 -2.96 0.18
N LEU A 78 -9.01 -3.66 -0.53
CA LEU A 78 -7.84 -4.26 0.14
C LEU A 78 -6.90 -3.21 0.75
N GLN A 79 -6.70 -2.09 0.05
CA GLN A 79 -5.82 -1.02 0.51
C GLN A 79 -6.35 -0.31 1.77
N ASP A 80 -7.63 -0.43 2.08
CA ASP A 80 -8.20 0.12 3.31
C ASP A 80 -7.72 -0.63 4.56
N VAL A 81 -7.30 -1.90 4.43
CA VAL A 81 -6.77 -2.69 5.55
C VAL A 81 -5.53 -2.05 6.17
N PRO A 82 -4.42 -1.83 5.44
CA PRO A 82 -3.26 -1.16 6.03
C PRO A 82 -3.56 0.30 6.41
N ARG A 83 -4.47 0.99 5.71
CA ARG A 83 -4.92 2.34 6.08
C ARG A 83 -5.64 2.38 7.43
N ALA A 84 -6.36 1.31 7.80
CA ALA A 84 -6.98 1.18 9.11
C ALA A 84 -5.97 0.81 10.20
N ILE A 85 -5.02 -0.06 9.92
CA ILE A 85 -4.10 -0.64 10.92
C ILE A 85 -2.93 0.28 11.24
N LEU A 86 -2.23 0.80 10.22
CA LEU A 86 -0.97 1.53 10.41
C LEU A 86 -1.08 2.78 11.29
N PRO A 87 -2.10 3.65 11.12
CA PRO A 87 -2.22 4.82 12.01
C PRO A 87 -2.41 4.42 13.48
N ARG A 88 -3.07 3.29 13.74
CA ARG A 88 -3.24 2.76 15.11
C ARG A 88 -1.96 2.19 15.69
N ALA A 89 -1.16 1.51 14.87
CA ALA A 89 0.18 1.07 15.24
C ALA A 89 1.10 2.27 15.56
N PHE A 90 1.07 3.31 14.74
CA PHE A 90 1.87 4.52 14.93
C PHE A 90 1.45 5.34 16.16
N ILE A 91 0.16 5.37 16.50
CA ILE A 91 -0.28 6.00 17.76
C ILE A 91 0.29 5.26 18.97
N ARG A 92 0.36 3.92 18.92
CA ARG A 92 0.89 3.08 20.00
C ARG A 92 2.40 3.16 20.14
N LYS A 93 3.11 3.17 19.00
CA LYS A 93 4.58 3.27 18.92
C LYS A 93 5.00 4.27 17.84
N PRO A 94 4.97 5.58 18.11
CA PRO A 94 5.27 6.61 17.10
C PRO A 94 6.65 6.46 16.46
N ALA A 95 7.65 5.98 17.20
CA ALA A 95 9.00 5.75 16.70
C ALA A 95 9.08 4.74 15.54
N VAL A 96 8.10 3.85 15.42
CA VAL A 96 8.00 2.89 14.29
C VAL A 96 7.93 3.61 12.95
N MET A 97 7.36 4.82 12.90
CA MET A 97 7.30 5.60 11.65
C MET A 97 8.70 5.86 11.07
N GLU A 98 9.74 5.96 11.92
CA GLU A 98 11.12 6.19 11.45
C GLU A 98 11.65 5.02 10.64
N SER A 99 11.23 3.78 10.96
CA SER A 99 11.69 2.59 10.23
C SER A 99 11.23 2.57 8.77
N PHE A 100 10.11 3.26 8.45
CA PHE A 100 9.60 3.39 7.08
C PHE A 100 10.31 4.46 6.26
N VAL A 101 11.23 5.21 6.86
CA VAL A 101 12.03 6.20 6.15
C VAL A 101 13.36 5.54 5.76
N GLY A 102 13.49 5.18 4.48
CA GLY A 102 14.74 4.61 3.94
C GLY A 102 15.92 5.60 4.01
N ASP A 103 17.13 5.09 3.91
CA ASP A 103 18.33 5.92 3.92
C ASP A 103 18.48 6.79 2.67
N ASP A 104 17.79 6.41 1.60
CA ASP A 104 17.72 7.12 0.32
C ASP A 104 16.67 8.24 0.29
N VAL A 105 15.90 8.42 1.39
CA VAL A 105 14.87 9.47 1.49
C VAL A 105 15.52 10.81 1.84
N ASN A 106 15.31 11.79 0.96
CA ASN A 106 15.81 13.14 1.16
C ASN A 106 14.85 13.95 2.04
N LEU A 107 15.06 13.91 3.35
CA LEU A 107 14.25 14.65 4.31
C LEU A 107 14.68 16.12 4.37
N PRO A 108 13.72 17.06 4.55
CA PRO A 108 14.01 18.48 4.66
C PRO A 108 14.72 18.86 5.97
N LEU A 109 14.68 17.97 6.98
CA LEU A 109 15.28 18.15 8.31
C LEU A 109 15.89 16.82 8.79
N PRO A 110 16.92 16.87 9.65
CA PRO A 110 17.47 15.68 10.29
C PRO A 110 16.38 14.88 11.03
N ARG A 111 16.44 13.54 10.95
CA ARG A 111 15.45 12.63 11.58
C ARG A 111 15.22 12.95 13.07
N ALA A 112 16.29 13.26 13.81
CA ALA A 112 16.19 13.60 15.23
C ALA A 112 15.30 14.82 15.49
N MET A 113 15.27 15.79 14.59
CA MET A 113 14.42 16.98 14.71
C MET A 113 12.95 16.69 14.37
N LEU A 114 12.67 15.61 13.65
CA LEU A 114 11.31 15.21 13.29
C LEU A 114 10.65 14.33 14.36
N ARG A 115 11.42 13.69 15.24
CA ARG A 115 10.91 12.81 16.30
C ARG A 115 9.81 13.40 17.17
N PRO A 116 9.93 14.63 17.66
CA PRO A 116 8.88 15.24 18.49
C PRO A 116 7.53 15.38 17.78
N SER A 117 7.52 15.45 16.45
CA SER A 117 6.29 15.57 15.65
C SER A 117 5.57 14.23 15.41
N LEU A 118 6.23 13.09 15.58
CA LEU A 118 5.68 11.78 15.24
C LEU A 118 4.35 11.45 15.95
N PRO A 119 4.17 11.72 17.26
CA PRO A 119 2.89 11.44 17.91
C PRO A 119 1.74 12.27 17.34
N LEU A 120 1.99 13.52 16.99
CA LEU A 120 0.98 14.37 16.35
C LEU A 120 0.69 13.88 14.93
N THR A 121 1.72 13.56 14.16
CA THR A 121 1.58 13.00 12.79
C THR A 121 0.74 11.74 12.79
N ALA A 122 1.01 10.79 13.71
CA ALA A 122 0.24 9.56 13.85
C ALA A 122 -1.25 9.83 14.12
N ARG A 123 -1.56 10.79 15.00
CA ARG A 123 -2.94 11.20 15.31
C ARG A 123 -3.63 11.83 14.10
N LEU A 124 -2.94 12.71 13.38
CA LEU A 124 -3.48 13.33 12.17
C LEU A 124 -3.74 12.30 11.07
N MET A 125 -2.87 11.31 10.91
CA MET A 125 -3.09 10.19 9.99
C MET A 125 -4.36 9.41 10.37
N ALA A 126 -4.54 9.08 11.64
CA ALA A 126 -5.72 8.37 12.14
C ALA A 126 -7.02 9.17 11.93
N ILE A 127 -7.00 10.47 12.19
CA ILE A 127 -8.16 11.37 11.96
C ILE A 127 -8.49 11.41 10.46
N ARG A 128 -7.49 11.59 9.60
CA ARG A 128 -7.69 11.64 8.15
C ARG A 128 -8.26 10.33 7.59
N SER A 129 -7.75 9.20 8.05
CA SER A 129 -8.21 7.88 7.64
C SER A 129 -9.48 7.43 8.40
N LYS A 130 -9.99 8.25 9.31
CA LYS A 130 -11.14 7.94 10.17
C LYS A 130 -11.00 6.61 10.91
N THR A 131 -9.76 6.28 11.35
CA THR A 131 -9.47 4.98 11.93
C THR A 131 -9.66 4.98 13.44
N THR A 132 -10.30 3.93 13.94
CA THR A 132 -10.47 3.61 15.36
C THR A 132 -9.88 2.23 15.66
N ASP A 133 -9.77 1.88 16.93
CA ASP A 133 -9.35 0.52 17.31
C ASP A 133 -10.34 -0.53 16.80
N GLU A 134 -11.61 -0.19 16.78
CA GLU A 134 -12.67 -1.06 16.27
C GLU A 134 -12.52 -1.31 14.76
N THR A 135 -12.32 -0.25 13.96
CA THR A 135 -12.11 -0.41 12.51
C THR A 135 -10.84 -1.18 12.19
N ALA A 136 -9.75 -0.94 12.92
CA ALA A 136 -8.51 -1.68 12.73
C ALA A 136 -8.66 -3.16 13.08
N ARG A 137 -9.33 -3.47 14.21
CA ARG A 137 -9.64 -4.86 14.60
C ARG A 137 -10.52 -5.56 13.56
N ALA A 138 -11.57 -4.89 13.09
CA ALA A 138 -12.45 -5.43 12.07
C ALA A 138 -11.69 -5.72 10.75
N SER A 139 -10.78 -4.82 10.34
CA SER A 139 -9.94 -5.01 9.16
C SER A 139 -9.01 -6.23 9.29
N ILE A 140 -8.41 -6.45 10.47
CA ILE A 140 -7.59 -7.64 10.72
C ILE A 140 -8.45 -8.91 10.71
N ALA A 141 -9.64 -8.89 11.31
CA ALA A 141 -10.54 -10.02 11.35
C ALA A 141 -11.07 -10.40 9.96
N GLY A 142 -11.33 -9.43 9.09
CA GLY A 142 -11.79 -9.66 7.70
C GLY A 142 -10.68 -9.98 6.69
N LEU A 143 -9.40 -9.79 7.08
CA LEU A 143 -8.28 -10.00 6.16
C LEU A 143 -8.18 -11.43 5.59
N PRO A 144 -8.42 -12.52 6.36
CA PRO A 144 -8.38 -13.88 5.80
C PRO A 144 -9.32 -14.07 4.60
N GLU A 145 -10.55 -13.58 4.66
CA GLU A 145 -11.52 -13.67 3.55
C GLU A 145 -11.04 -12.89 2.31
N GLN A 146 -10.47 -11.70 2.52
CA GLN A 146 -9.90 -10.93 1.41
C GLN A 146 -8.70 -11.66 0.77
N LEU A 147 -7.88 -12.33 1.59
CA LEU A 147 -6.77 -13.13 1.09
C LEU A 147 -7.25 -14.37 0.35
N ASP A 148 -8.33 -15.03 0.78
CA ASP A 148 -8.95 -16.15 0.07
C ASP A 148 -9.35 -15.73 -1.35
N ARG A 149 -9.88 -14.52 -1.50
CA ARG A 149 -10.23 -13.95 -2.81
C ARG A 149 -8.99 -13.71 -3.68
N VAL A 150 -7.92 -13.17 -3.11
CA VAL A 150 -6.64 -12.98 -3.83
C VAL A 150 -6.05 -14.32 -4.26
N ASP A 151 -6.06 -15.32 -3.37
CA ASP A 151 -5.54 -16.66 -3.66
C ASP A 151 -6.34 -17.34 -4.78
N ALA A 152 -7.66 -17.15 -4.82
CA ALA A 152 -8.51 -17.64 -5.91
C ALA A 152 -8.12 -17.00 -7.26
N TRP A 153 -7.90 -15.69 -7.33
CA TRP A 153 -7.46 -15.03 -8.56
C TRP A 153 -6.06 -15.47 -9.02
N ILE A 154 -5.20 -15.85 -8.08
CA ILE A 154 -3.90 -16.45 -8.42
C ILE A 154 -4.11 -17.86 -9.01
N ALA A 155 -5.00 -18.66 -8.41
CA ALA A 155 -5.33 -20.00 -8.92
C ALA A 155 -5.97 -19.96 -10.32
N ASP A 156 -6.78 -18.93 -10.60
CA ASP A 156 -7.40 -18.68 -11.90
C ASP A 156 -6.43 -18.11 -12.95
N GLY A 157 -5.17 -17.83 -12.56
CA GLY A 157 -4.13 -17.29 -13.45
C GLY A 157 -4.29 -15.79 -13.78
N LEU A 158 -5.17 -15.07 -13.06
CA LEU A 158 -5.39 -13.63 -13.25
C LEU A 158 -4.32 -12.79 -12.57
N LEU A 159 -3.69 -13.32 -11.52
CA LEU A 159 -2.59 -12.74 -10.78
C LEU A 159 -1.41 -13.70 -10.71
N GLY A 160 -0.23 -13.17 -10.44
CA GLY A 160 0.95 -13.98 -10.15
C GLY A 160 1.64 -14.55 -11.39
N GLY A 161 1.47 -13.97 -12.58
CA GLY A 161 2.19 -14.35 -13.80
C GLY A 161 3.70 -14.08 -13.74
N ASP A 162 4.44 -14.47 -14.76
CA ASP A 162 5.89 -14.21 -14.85
C ASP A 162 6.20 -12.72 -14.92
N ARG A 163 5.32 -11.94 -15.52
CA ARG A 163 5.34 -10.46 -15.52
C ARG A 163 4.12 -9.94 -14.78
N PRO A 164 4.29 -8.90 -13.95
CA PRO A 164 3.16 -8.33 -13.26
C PRO A 164 2.24 -7.57 -14.21
N ASN A 165 0.94 -7.70 -14.02
CA ASN A 165 -0.06 -6.82 -14.58
C ASN A 165 -0.43 -5.70 -13.58
N ALA A 166 -1.33 -4.78 -13.96
CA ALA A 166 -1.74 -3.66 -13.12
C ALA A 166 -2.36 -4.11 -11.78
N ALA A 167 -3.13 -5.19 -11.79
CA ALA A 167 -3.72 -5.75 -10.57
C ALA A 167 -2.66 -6.39 -9.64
N ASP A 168 -1.65 -7.07 -10.22
CA ASP A 168 -0.51 -7.59 -9.45
C ASP A 168 0.22 -6.47 -8.68
N LEU A 169 0.43 -5.32 -9.35
CA LEU A 169 1.10 -4.19 -8.72
C LEU A 169 0.24 -3.56 -7.62
N GLN A 170 -1.06 -3.43 -7.84
CA GLN A 170 -1.98 -2.87 -6.84
C GLN A 170 -2.11 -3.78 -5.62
N ILE A 171 -2.39 -5.06 -5.82
CA ILE A 171 -2.54 -6.05 -4.75
C ILE A 171 -1.21 -6.32 -4.06
N GLY A 172 -0.15 -6.60 -4.84
CA GLY A 172 1.16 -6.97 -4.31
C GLY A 172 1.80 -5.88 -3.45
N SER A 173 1.63 -4.59 -3.81
CA SER A 173 2.12 -3.48 -2.99
C SER A 173 1.43 -3.43 -1.63
N THR A 174 0.13 -3.71 -1.59
CA THR A 174 -0.66 -3.75 -0.36
C THR A 174 -0.28 -4.96 0.51
N ILE A 175 -0.17 -6.14 -0.08
CA ILE A 175 0.30 -7.36 0.61
C ILE A 175 1.70 -7.15 1.20
N ARG A 176 2.63 -6.57 0.43
CA ARG A 176 3.97 -6.25 0.90
C ARG A 176 3.96 -5.34 2.14
N LEU A 177 3.10 -4.32 2.14
CA LEU A 177 2.95 -3.40 3.27
C LEU A 177 2.35 -4.11 4.49
N LEU A 178 1.34 -4.97 4.31
CA LEU A 178 0.75 -5.77 5.38
C LEU A 178 1.76 -6.76 5.98
N MET A 179 2.62 -7.37 5.17
CA MET A 179 3.68 -8.26 5.64
C MET A 179 4.76 -7.55 6.46
N ALA A 180 4.89 -6.22 6.35
CA ALA A 180 5.77 -5.44 7.21
C ALA A 180 5.18 -5.20 8.63
N ILE A 181 3.96 -5.63 8.89
CA ILE A 181 3.33 -5.58 10.21
C ILE A 181 3.46 -6.96 10.85
N ALA A 182 4.43 -7.13 11.77
CA ALA A 182 4.76 -8.44 12.32
C ALA A 182 3.57 -9.17 12.97
N ASP A 183 2.63 -8.42 13.56
CA ASP A 183 1.40 -8.97 14.13
C ASP A 183 0.42 -9.48 13.06
N VAL A 184 0.51 -9.03 11.81
CA VAL A 184 -0.37 -9.41 10.68
C VAL A 184 0.33 -10.42 9.76
N HIS A 185 1.64 -10.38 9.69
CA HIS A 185 2.47 -11.22 8.83
C HIS A 185 2.07 -12.72 8.82
N PRO A 186 1.79 -13.37 9.98
CA PRO A 186 1.43 -14.79 10.00
C PRO A 186 0.16 -15.14 9.22
N LEU A 187 -0.75 -14.19 9.01
CA LEU A 187 -1.97 -14.39 8.24
C LEU A 187 -1.70 -14.53 6.73
N ILE A 188 -0.52 -14.07 6.28
CA ILE A 188 -0.19 -13.92 4.85
C ILE A 188 0.95 -14.85 4.44
N ALA A 189 1.96 -15.05 5.29
CA ALA A 189 3.26 -15.63 4.93
C ALA A 189 3.20 -17.01 4.24
N GLY A 190 2.24 -17.86 4.59
CA GLY A 190 2.06 -19.21 4.00
C GLY A 190 1.14 -19.26 2.78
N ARG A 191 0.58 -18.14 2.34
CA ARG A 191 -0.45 -18.08 1.30
C ARG A 191 0.12 -17.81 -0.09
N PRO A 192 -0.57 -18.21 -1.16
CA PRO A 192 -0.23 -17.80 -2.53
C PRO A 192 -0.08 -16.29 -2.68
N ALA A 193 -0.94 -15.48 -2.04
CA ALA A 193 -0.91 -14.02 -2.05
C ALA A 193 0.46 -13.44 -1.67
N ALA A 194 1.20 -14.07 -0.74
CA ALA A 194 2.53 -13.63 -0.34
C ALA A 194 3.53 -13.58 -1.51
N LYS A 195 3.34 -14.44 -2.53
CA LYS A 195 4.23 -14.51 -3.69
C LYS A 195 4.15 -13.26 -4.59
N LEU A 196 3.09 -12.46 -4.49
CA LEU A 196 2.95 -11.21 -5.25
C LEU A 196 3.99 -10.16 -4.83
N THR A 197 4.56 -10.29 -3.64
CA THR A 197 5.62 -9.39 -3.16
C THR A 197 6.91 -9.49 -3.96
N ARG A 198 7.12 -10.56 -4.73
CA ARG A 198 8.31 -10.78 -5.58
C ARG A 198 8.52 -9.70 -6.65
N TYR A 199 7.47 -8.98 -7.02
CA TYR A 199 7.55 -7.89 -8.01
C TYR A 199 8.13 -6.59 -7.44
N PHE A 200 8.40 -6.56 -6.14
CA PHE A 200 8.85 -5.36 -5.44
C PHE A 200 10.19 -5.58 -4.74
N PRO A 201 10.99 -4.54 -4.56
CA PRO A 201 12.15 -4.61 -3.67
C PRO A 201 11.69 -4.92 -2.23
N PRO A 202 12.58 -5.40 -1.35
CA PRO A 202 12.27 -5.58 0.08
C PRO A 202 11.63 -4.34 0.70
N MET A 203 10.68 -4.52 1.62
CA MET A 203 10.08 -3.40 2.33
C MET A 203 11.10 -2.73 3.23
N VAL A 204 11.18 -1.42 3.16
CA VAL A 204 11.87 -0.61 4.15
C VAL A 204 10.87 -0.32 5.27
N GLY A 205 11.24 -0.65 6.49
CA GLY A 205 10.39 -0.46 7.66
C GLY A 205 9.56 -1.67 8.07
N GLU A 206 9.31 -1.71 9.37
CA GLU A 206 8.60 -2.80 10.02
C GLU A 206 7.82 -2.26 11.23
N VAL A 207 6.63 -2.81 11.45
CA VAL A 207 5.88 -2.67 12.71
C VAL A 207 6.20 -3.89 13.55
N PRO A 208 6.94 -3.75 14.67
CA PRO A 208 7.36 -4.89 15.49
C PRO A 208 6.19 -5.65 16.11
N ALA A 209 6.38 -6.94 16.35
CA ALA A 209 5.41 -7.78 17.05
C ALA A 209 5.02 -7.20 18.42
N GLY A 210 3.77 -7.42 18.82
CA GLY A 210 3.18 -6.87 20.04
C GLY A 210 2.91 -5.38 19.99
N THR A 211 2.91 -4.76 18.81
CA THR A 211 2.48 -3.37 18.64
C THR A 211 0.97 -3.27 18.61
N LEU A 212 0.30 -4.23 18.00
CA LEU A 212 -1.15 -4.34 17.99
C LEU A 212 -1.62 -5.23 19.15
N PRO A 213 -2.79 -4.98 19.75
CA PRO A 213 -3.35 -5.82 20.81
C PRO A 213 -3.54 -7.27 20.34
N ALA A 214 -3.15 -8.23 21.18
CA ALA A 214 -3.23 -9.66 20.83
C ALA A 214 -4.69 -10.10 20.55
N GLU A 215 -5.66 -9.50 21.20
CA GLU A 215 -7.09 -9.77 21.00
C GLU A 215 -7.63 -9.29 19.63
N TRP A 216 -6.83 -8.58 18.84
CA TRP A 216 -7.20 -8.24 17.47
C TRP A 216 -6.88 -9.35 16.48
N GLN A 217 -6.01 -10.28 16.88
CA GLN A 217 -5.68 -11.43 16.03
C GLN A 217 -6.88 -12.37 15.89
N PRO A 218 -7.21 -12.82 14.68
CA PRO A 218 -8.20 -13.87 14.52
C PRO A 218 -7.75 -15.12 15.28
N ALA A 219 -8.70 -15.82 15.90
CA ALA A 219 -8.39 -17.10 16.54
C ALA A 219 -7.71 -18.01 15.51
N PRO A 220 -6.67 -18.77 15.89
CA PRO A 220 -6.06 -19.73 14.98
C PRO A 220 -7.14 -20.66 14.43
N ALA A 221 -7.14 -20.87 13.10
CA ALA A 221 -8.05 -21.79 12.48
C ALA A 221 -7.95 -23.14 13.22
N ARG A 222 -9.08 -23.63 13.74
CA ARG A 222 -9.12 -24.97 14.35
C ARG A 222 -8.87 -25.95 13.22
N GLY A 223 -7.67 -26.58 13.24
CA GLY A 223 -7.31 -27.65 12.33
C GLY A 223 -8.22 -28.87 12.47
#